data_03572799bc744175799cbda95c81a43d
#
_entry.id   03572799bc744175799cbda95c81a43d
#
_cell.length_a   1.000
_cell.length_b   1.000
_cell.length_c   1.000
_cell.angle_alpha   90.00
_cell.angle_beta   90.00
_cell.angle_gamma   90.00
#
_symmetry.space_group_name_H-M   'P 1'
#
loop_
_entity.id
_entity.type
_entity.pdbx_description
1 polymer ?
#
loop_
_entity_poly.entity_id
_entity_poly.type
_entity_poly.pdbx_seq_one_letter_code
_entity_poly.pdbx_strand_id
1 'polypeptide(L)'
;MFSFNMFDHPIPRVFQNRFSTQYRCFSVSMLAGPNDRSDVEKGGKIIMPPSALDQLSRLNITYPMLFKLTNKNSDRMTHCGVLEFVADEGICYLPHWMMQNLLLEEGGLVQVESVNLQVATYSKFQPQSPDFLDITNPKAVLENALRNFACLTTGDVIAINYNEKIYELRVMETKPDKAVSIIECDMNVDFDAPLGYKEPERQTQHEETADVEADHSGYVGELGFRAFSGSGNRLDGKKKGIEPSPSPIKPGDIKRGIPNYDFKLGKITFIRNSRPMVKKVEEDLQ
;
A
#
# COMPACT_ATOMS: atom_id res chain seq x y z
N MET A 1 -51.23 -16.72 -54.97
CA MET A 1 -50.86 -15.41 -54.38
C MET A 1 -50.44 -15.67 -52.92
N PHE A 2 -49.17 -15.80 -52.70
CA PHE A 2 -48.63 -15.98 -51.34
C PHE A 2 -47.94 -14.68 -50.96
N SER A 3 -48.56 -13.91 -50.01
CA SER A 3 -47.95 -12.75 -49.40
C SER A 3 -47.00 -13.20 -48.30
N PHE A 4 -45.69 -13.04 -48.53
CA PHE A 4 -44.68 -13.13 -47.46
C PHE A 4 -44.69 -11.81 -46.68
N ASN A 5 -45.25 -11.82 -45.50
CA ASN A 5 -45.02 -10.77 -44.50
C ASN A 5 -43.64 -11.01 -43.88
N MET A 6 -42.64 -10.30 -44.34
CA MET A 6 -41.40 -10.11 -43.60
C MET A 6 -41.73 -9.32 -42.36
N PHE A 7 -41.73 -9.98 -41.22
CA PHE A 7 -41.68 -9.33 -39.91
C PHE A 7 -40.32 -8.68 -39.77
N ASP A 8 -40.28 -7.40 -40.05
CA ASP A 8 -39.18 -6.52 -39.71
C ASP A 8 -39.16 -6.39 -38.20
N HIS A 9 -38.47 -7.30 -37.51
CA HIS A 9 -38.18 -7.14 -36.13
C HIS A 9 -37.02 -6.13 -36.05
N PRO A 10 -37.24 -4.93 -35.49
CA PRO A 10 -36.15 -4.04 -35.20
C PRO A 10 -35.28 -4.73 -34.14
N ILE A 11 -34.11 -5.21 -34.55
CA ILE A 11 -33.07 -5.66 -33.64
C ILE A 11 -32.82 -4.47 -32.71
N PRO A 12 -33.07 -4.60 -31.39
CA PRO A 12 -32.77 -3.52 -30.46
C PRO A 12 -31.28 -3.26 -30.56
N ARG A 13 -30.89 -2.16 -31.21
CA ARG A 13 -29.53 -1.63 -31.07
C ARG A 13 -29.37 -1.24 -29.62
N VAL A 14 -28.91 -2.17 -28.82
CA VAL A 14 -28.37 -1.87 -27.50
C VAL A 14 -27.17 -0.96 -27.82
N PHE A 15 -27.38 0.34 -27.68
CA PHE A 15 -26.30 1.31 -27.68
C PHE A 15 -25.43 0.95 -26.48
N GLN A 16 -24.44 0.12 -26.72
CA GLN A 16 -23.37 -0.09 -25.76
C GLN A 16 -22.60 1.22 -25.71
N ASN A 17 -22.98 2.09 -24.78
CA ASN A 17 -22.24 3.30 -24.41
C ASN A 17 -20.93 2.93 -23.69
N ARG A 18 -20.36 1.79 -24.06
CA ARG A 18 -19.13 1.23 -23.49
C ARG A 18 -18.13 0.95 -24.59
N PHE A 19 -16.91 1.42 -24.36
CA PHE A 19 -15.78 0.99 -25.17
C PHE A 19 -15.48 -0.49 -24.85
N SER A 20 -15.44 -1.34 -25.88
CA SER A 20 -15.16 -2.77 -25.75
C SER A 20 -14.53 -3.27 -27.05
N THR A 21 -13.22 -3.49 -27.05
CA THR A 21 -12.45 -3.87 -28.22
C THR A 21 -11.41 -4.92 -27.88
N GLN A 22 -11.09 -5.80 -28.84
CA GLN A 22 -10.01 -6.77 -28.70
C GLN A 22 -8.75 -6.26 -29.36
N TYR A 23 -7.62 -6.43 -28.69
CA TYR A 23 -6.29 -6.11 -29.20
C TYR A 23 -5.35 -7.32 -29.08
N ARG A 24 -4.34 -7.35 -29.93
CA ARG A 24 -3.17 -8.20 -29.71
C ARG A 24 -2.28 -7.52 -28.68
N CYS A 25 -1.92 -8.24 -27.62
CA CYS A 25 -1.09 -7.70 -26.57
C CYS A 25 0.38 -8.10 -26.75
N PHE A 26 1.25 -7.16 -26.45
CA PHE A 26 2.69 -7.37 -26.40
C PHE A 26 3.25 -6.73 -25.13
N SER A 27 4.37 -7.25 -24.66
CA SER A 27 5.10 -6.62 -23.56
C SER A 27 5.63 -5.25 -23.99
N VAL A 28 5.64 -4.28 -23.07
CA VAL A 28 6.23 -2.96 -23.31
C VAL A 28 7.67 -3.05 -23.79
N SER A 29 8.41 -4.07 -23.36
CA SER A 29 9.78 -4.32 -23.79
C SER A 29 9.93 -4.60 -25.29
N MET A 30 8.84 -4.97 -25.97
CA MET A 30 8.80 -5.18 -27.43
C MET A 30 8.57 -3.88 -28.22
N LEU A 31 8.23 -2.78 -27.53
CA LEU A 31 8.01 -1.50 -28.19
C LEU A 31 9.36 -0.92 -28.67
N ALA A 32 9.56 -0.89 -29.98
CA ALA A 32 10.75 -0.30 -30.57
C ALA A 32 10.79 1.22 -30.36
N GLY A 33 11.83 1.73 -29.76
CA GLY A 33 12.02 3.16 -29.56
C GLY A 33 13.38 3.49 -28.96
N PRO A 34 13.87 4.73 -29.16
CA PRO A 34 15.16 5.16 -28.62
C PRO A 34 15.15 5.36 -27.11
N ASN A 35 13.97 5.39 -26.49
CA ASN A 35 13.81 5.60 -25.05
C ASN A 35 13.46 4.28 -24.38
N ASP A 36 14.20 3.94 -23.37
CA ASP A 36 13.87 2.86 -22.46
C ASP A 36 12.52 3.20 -21.77
N ARG A 37 11.46 2.42 -22.10
CA ARG A 37 10.11 2.56 -21.50
C ARG A 37 9.99 1.84 -20.16
N SER A 38 11.06 1.83 -19.41
CA SER A 38 11.10 1.19 -18.08
C SER A 38 10.11 1.78 -17.08
N ASP A 39 9.68 3.01 -17.29
CA ASP A 39 8.62 3.68 -16.52
C ASP A 39 7.26 3.00 -16.68
N VAL A 40 6.92 2.56 -17.91
CA VAL A 40 5.68 1.85 -18.19
C VAL A 40 5.71 0.45 -17.58
N GLU A 41 6.85 -0.25 -17.71
CA GLU A 41 7.05 -1.58 -17.15
C GLU A 41 6.92 -1.59 -15.62
N LYS A 42 7.32 -0.49 -14.97
CA LYS A 42 7.24 -0.31 -13.51
C LYS A 42 5.88 0.21 -13.01
N GLY A 43 4.90 0.31 -13.90
CA GLY A 43 3.59 0.89 -13.58
C GLY A 43 2.42 -0.04 -13.86
N GLY A 44 1.22 0.52 -13.69
CA GLY A 44 -0.08 -0.13 -13.94
C GLY A 44 -0.88 0.53 -15.05
N LYS A 45 -0.19 1.02 -16.11
CA LYS A 45 -0.81 1.68 -17.26
C LYS A 45 -0.39 1.01 -18.54
N ILE A 46 -1.26 1.03 -19.56
CA ILE A 46 -1.05 0.41 -20.87
C ILE A 46 -0.88 1.47 -21.96
N ILE A 47 -0.33 1.05 -23.09
CA ILE A 47 -0.26 1.87 -24.31
C ILE A 47 -1.22 1.30 -25.34
N MET A 48 -2.06 2.15 -25.92
CA MET A 48 -3.12 1.78 -26.86
C MET A 48 -2.93 2.50 -28.21
N PRO A 49 -3.62 2.07 -29.27
CA PRO A 49 -3.57 2.76 -30.55
C PRO A 49 -4.40 4.05 -30.56
N PRO A 50 -4.09 5.02 -31.44
CA PRO A 50 -4.82 6.29 -31.57
C PRO A 50 -6.31 6.11 -31.88
N SER A 51 -6.69 5.08 -32.62
CA SER A 51 -8.11 4.78 -32.92
C SER A 51 -8.94 4.49 -31.66
N ALA A 52 -8.30 4.00 -30.59
CA ALA A 52 -8.97 3.81 -29.31
C ALA A 52 -9.38 5.14 -28.69
N LEU A 53 -8.50 6.15 -28.73
CA LEU A 53 -8.81 7.50 -28.25
C LEU A 53 -9.99 8.12 -29.00
N ASP A 54 -10.04 7.97 -30.33
CA ASP A 54 -11.15 8.44 -31.15
C ASP A 54 -12.48 7.80 -30.74
N GLN A 55 -12.48 6.50 -30.50
CA GLN A 55 -13.67 5.78 -30.03
C GLN A 55 -14.10 6.23 -28.63
N LEU A 56 -13.16 6.37 -27.70
CA LEU A 56 -13.42 6.84 -26.33
C LEU A 56 -14.00 8.26 -26.34
N SER A 57 -13.47 9.15 -27.16
CA SER A 57 -13.96 10.52 -27.32
C SER A 57 -15.37 10.57 -27.86
N ARG A 58 -15.72 9.74 -28.87
CA ARG A 58 -17.07 9.62 -29.40
C ARG A 58 -18.09 9.08 -28.40
N LEU A 59 -17.62 8.29 -27.42
CA LEU A 59 -18.45 7.75 -26.35
C LEU A 59 -18.53 8.71 -25.14
N ASN A 60 -17.92 9.89 -25.23
CA ASN A 60 -17.83 10.88 -24.15
C ASN A 60 -17.26 10.28 -22.83
N ILE A 61 -16.29 9.37 -22.95
CA ILE A 61 -15.61 8.82 -21.79
C ILE A 61 -14.61 9.85 -21.29
N THR A 62 -14.82 10.30 -20.05
CA THR A 62 -13.99 11.32 -19.39
C THR A 62 -12.85 10.70 -18.60
N TYR A 63 -11.83 11.51 -18.28
CA TYR A 63 -10.77 11.10 -17.38
C TYR A 63 -11.25 10.91 -15.94
N PRO A 64 -10.64 9.98 -15.18
CA PRO A 64 -9.58 9.05 -15.61
C PRO A 64 -10.13 7.91 -16.48
N MET A 65 -9.42 7.61 -17.57
CA MET A 65 -9.78 6.50 -18.46
C MET A 65 -9.24 5.20 -17.88
N LEU A 66 -10.15 4.39 -17.33
CA LEU A 66 -9.84 3.12 -16.69
C LEU A 66 -10.41 1.96 -17.51
N PHE A 67 -9.67 0.87 -17.53
CA PHE A 67 -10.00 -0.28 -18.36
C PHE A 67 -9.94 -1.58 -17.56
N LYS A 68 -10.86 -2.46 -17.89
CA LYS A 68 -10.84 -3.87 -17.54
C LYS A 68 -10.20 -4.63 -18.67
N LEU A 69 -9.17 -5.39 -18.39
CA LEU A 69 -8.53 -6.33 -19.29
C LEU A 69 -9.01 -7.73 -18.98
N THR A 70 -9.43 -8.48 -20.01
CA THR A 70 -9.89 -9.86 -19.83
C THR A 70 -9.25 -10.76 -20.87
N ASN A 71 -8.60 -11.83 -20.41
CA ASN A 71 -8.21 -12.94 -21.27
C ASN A 71 -9.35 -13.96 -21.28
N LYS A 72 -10.07 -14.07 -22.39
CA LYS A 72 -11.21 -14.98 -22.54
C LYS A 72 -10.85 -16.46 -22.47
N ASN A 73 -9.59 -16.80 -22.71
CA ASN A 73 -9.14 -18.20 -22.70
C ASN A 73 -8.92 -18.72 -21.28
N SER A 74 -8.50 -17.85 -20.37
CA SER A 74 -8.20 -18.19 -18.96
C SER A 74 -9.22 -17.65 -17.97
N ASP A 75 -10.22 -16.87 -18.41
CA ASP A 75 -11.18 -16.13 -17.59
C ASP A 75 -10.51 -15.20 -16.53
N ARG A 76 -9.24 -14.86 -16.77
CA ARG A 76 -8.52 -13.95 -15.91
C ARG A 76 -8.77 -12.50 -16.30
N MET A 77 -8.84 -11.64 -15.30
CA MET A 77 -9.08 -10.22 -15.49
C MET A 77 -8.21 -9.39 -14.56
N THR A 78 -7.83 -8.21 -15.04
CA THR A 78 -7.19 -7.15 -14.23
C THR A 78 -7.71 -5.78 -14.67
N HIS A 79 -7.34 -4.73 -13.95
CA HIS A 79 -7.73 -3.37 -14.28
C HIS A 79 -6.49 -2.48 -14.39
N CYS A 80 -6.55 -1.53 -15.31
CA CYS A 80 -5.43 -0.63 -15.58
C CYS A 80 -5.92 0.76 -16.01
N GLY A 81 -5.00 1.71 -16.04
CA GLY A 81 -5.17 2.96 -16.77
C GLY A 81 -4.51 2.93 -18.12
N VAL A 82 -4.65 4.00 -18.88
CA VAL A 82 -3.89 4.23 -20.11
C VAL A 82 -2.83 5.29 -19.85
N LEU A 83 -1.65 5.10 -20.43
CA LEU A 83 -0.58 6.09 -20.41
C LEU A 83 -0.59 6.95 -21.67
N GLU A 84 -0.54 6.30 -22.82
CA GLU A 84 -0.42 6.95 -24.13
C GLU A 84 -1.22 6.18 -25.19
N PHE A 85 -1.54 6.89 -26.29
CA PHE A 85 -2.22 6.34 -27.46
C PHE A 85 -1.29 6.42 -28.69
N VAL A 86 -0.23 5.61 -28.67
CA VAL A 86 0.84 5.63 -29.69
C VAL A 86 1.16 4.23 -30.24
N ALA A 87 0.41 3.22 -29.85
CA ALA A 87 0.59 1.86 -30.37
C ALA A 87 0.13 1.75 -31.83
N ASP A 88 0.61 0.74 -32.53
CA ASP A 88 0.10 0.39 -33.86
C ASP A 88 -1.35 -0.10 -33.79
N GLU A 89 -2.08 0.07 -34.88
CA GLU A 89 -3.49 -0.30 -34.94
C GLU A 89 -3.69 -1.81 -34.67
N GLY A 90 -4.65 -2.10 -33.81
CA GLY A 90 -4.96 -3.47 -33.38
C GLY A 90 -4.02 -4.06 -32.33
N ILE A 91 -3.06 -3.28 -31.86
CA ILE A 91 -2.05 -3.69 -30.87
C ILE A 91 -2.19 -2.87 -29.59
N CYS A 92 -1.89 -3.48 -28.45
CA CYS A 92 -1.68 -2.78 -27.18
C CYS A 92 -0.43 -3.33 -26.48
N TYR A 93 0.24 -2.47 -25.72
CA TYR A 93 1.41 -2.86 -24.94
C TYR A 93 1.09 -2.82 -23.45
N LEU A 94 1.44 -3.91 -22.76
CA LEU A 94 1.19 -4.13 -21.34
C LEU A 94 2.50 -4.29 -20.58
N PRO A 95 2.57 -3.87 -19.31
CA PRO A 95 3.62 -4.31 -18.40
C PRO A 95 3.65 -5.83 -18.28
N HIS A 96 4.84 -6.40 -18.17
CA HIS A 96 5.03 -7.86 -18.12
C HIS A 96 4.24 -8.54 -16.99
N TRP A 97 4.19 -7.93 -15.82
CA TRP A 97 3.43 -8.45 -14.69
C TRP A 97 1.92 -8.58 -14.97
N MET A 98 1.34 -7.68 -15.79
CA MET A 98 -0.06 -7.79 -16.22
C MET A 98 -0.26 -8.97 -17.16
N MET A 99 0.67 -9.19 -18.10
CA MET A 99 0.62 -10.34 -18.99
C MET A 99 0.68 -11.64 -18.21
N GLN A 100 1.55 -11.72 -17.21
CA GLN A 100 1.63 -12.88 -16.31
C GLN A 100 0.34 -13.11 -15.53
N ASN A 101 -0.25 -12.08 -14.92
CA ASN A 101 -1.51 -12.20 -14.19
C ASN A 101 -2.66 -12.68 -15.08
N LEU A 102 -2.68 -12.23 -16.32
CA LEU A 102 -3.70 -12.61 -17.31
C LEU A 102 -3.40 -13.93 -18.00
N LEU A 103 -2.22 -14.54 -17.80
CA LEU A 103 -1.72 -15.69 -18.55
C LEU A 103 -1.77 -15.45 -20.07
N LEU A 104 -1.27 -14.30 -20.49
CA LEU A 104 -1.17 -13.90 -21.90
C LEU A 104 0.25 -14.12 -22.41
N GLU A 105 0.35 -14.64 -23.62
CA GLU A 105 1.58 -14.74 -24.39
C GLU A 105 1.69 -13.56 -25.35
N GLU A 106 2.90 -13.30 -25.87
CA GLU A 106 3.14 -12.26 -26.87
C GLU A 106 2.26 -12.48 -28.11
N GLY A 107 1.53 -11.44 -28.52
CA GLY A 107 0.56 -11.51 -29.61
C GLY A 107 -0.79 -12.15 -29.25
N GLY A 108 -0.99 -12.53 -27.98
CA GLY A 108 -2.26 -13.03 -27.46
C GLY A 108 -3.38 -11.99 -27.57
N LEU A 109 -4.63 -12.44 -27.56
CA LEU A 109 -5.79 -11.55 -27.62
C LEU A 109 -6.28 -11.18 -26.22
N VAL A 110 -6.39 -9.89 -25.97
CA VAL A 110 -6.96 -9.32 -24.76
C VAL A 110 -8.21 -8.50 -25.09
N GLN A 111 -9.28 -8.69 -24.32
CA GLN A 111 -10.47 -7.85 -24.39
C GLN A 111 -10.25 -6.64 -23.48
N VAL A 112 -10.41 -5.44 -24.02
CA VAL A 112 -10.27 -4.16 -23.31
C VAL A 112 -11.63 -3.48 -23.26
N GLU A 113 -12.11 -3.21 -22.05
CA GLU A 113 -13.41 -2.59 -21.82
C GLU A 113 -13.25 -1.39 -20.89
N SER A 114 -13.90 -0.25 -21.23
CA SER A 114 -13.92 0.90 -20.32
C SER A 114 -14.78 0.62 -19.10
N VAL A 115 -14.28 1.00 -17.93
CA VAL A 115 -14.96 0.81 -16.65
C VAL A 115 -14.85 2.05 -15.78
N ASN A 116 -15.84 2.25 -14.90
CA ASN A 116 -15.79 3.22 -13.85
C ASN A 116 -15.53 2.48 -12.53
N LEU A 117 -14.45 2.82 -11.86
CA LEU A 117 -14.08 2.23 -10.59
C LEU A 117 -14.23 3.25 -9.45
N GLN A 118 -14.62 2.76 -8.29
CA GLN A 118 -14.66 3.58 -7.09
C GLN A 118 -13.25 3.87 -6.60
N VAL A 119 -13.08 5.01 -5.92
CA VAL A 119 -11.78 5.40 -5.35
C VAL A 119 -11.46 4.50 -4.15
N ALA A 120 -10.22 4.05 -4.09
CA ALA A 120 -9.74 3.18 -3.01
C ALA A 120 -9.71 3.92 -1.68
N THR A 121 -10.14 3.23 -0.63
CA THR A 121 -10.03 3.69 0.76
C THR A 121 -9.08 2.83 1.58
N TYR A 122 -8.89 1.58 1.15
CA TYR A 122 -8.04 0.61 1.82
C TYR A 122 -7.49 -0.41 0.83
N SER A 123 -6.25 -0.84 1.06
CA SER A 123 -5.69 -2.02 0.39
C SER A 123 -4.74 -2.78 1.31
N LYS A 124 -4.70 -4.11 1.14
CA LYS A 124 -3.83 -5.02 1.87
C LYS A 124 -2.95 -5.77 0.88
N PHE A 125 -1.65 -5.79 1.15
CA PHE A 125 -0.65 -6.43 0.29
C PHE A 125 0.07 -7.54 1.03
N GLN A 126 0.42 -8.59 0.30
CA GLN A 126 1.29 -9.67 0.77
C GLN A 126 2.54 -9.74 -0.09
N PRO A 127 3.73 -9.47 0.48
CA PRO A 127 4.98 -9.68 -0.23
C PRO A 127 5.17 -11.15 -0.59
N GLN A 128 5.65 -11.41 -1.81
CA GLN A 128 5.90 -12.77 -2.28
C GLN A 128 7.30 -13.28 -1.90
N SER A 129 8.18 -12.40 -1.37
CA SER A 129 9.51 -12.74 -0.88
C SER A 129 9.74 -12.15 0.52
N PRO A 130 10.45 -12.88 1.41
CA PRO A 130 10.86 -12.37 2.72
C PRO A 130 11.83 -11.18 2.63
N ASP A 131 12.53 -11.01 1.51
CA ASP A 131 13.46 -9.88 1.28
C ASP A 131 12.78 -8.51 1.40
N PHE A 132 11.47 -8.47 1.29
CA PHE A 132 10.69 -7.23 1.49
C PHE A 132 10.82 -6.69 2.92
N LEU A 133 11.15 -7.52 3.90
CA LEU A 133 11.35 -7.12 5.29
C LEU A 133 12.63 -6.29 5.51
N ASP A 134 13.58 -6.36 4.57
CA ASP A 134 14.82 -5.58 4.62
C ASP A 134 14.58 -4.10 4.28
N ILE A 135 13.40 -3.76 3.78
CA ILE A 135 13.02 -2.40 3.44
C ILE A 135 12.70 -1.62 4.72
N THR A 136 13.46 -0.57 5.00
CA THR A 136 13.31 0.24 6.21
C THR A 136 11.93 0.89 6.33
N ASN A 137 11.35 1.36 5.21
CA ASN A 137 10.03 1.97 5.19
C ASN A 137 9.21 1.46 4.01
N PRO A 138 8.59 0.29 4.15
CA PRO A 138 7.86 -0.34 3.05
C PRO A 138 6.62 0.46 2.62
N LYS A 139 5.97 1.20 3.53
CA LYS A 139 4.81 2.04 3.18
C LYS A 139 5.19 3.18 2.24
N ALA A 140 6.28 3.88 2.52
CA ALA A 140 6.74 4.98 1.66
C ALA A 140 7.22 4.47 0.28
N VAL A 141 7.88 3.31 0.24
CA VAL A 141 8.29 2.68 -1.03
C VAL A 141 7.08 2.32 -1.87
N LEU A 142 6.08 1.71 -1.26
CA LEU A 142 4.84 1.35 -1.94
C LEU A 142 4.07 2.59 -2.42
N GLU A 143 3.92 3.62 -1.58
CA GLU A 143 3.27 4.88 -1.94
C GLU A 143 3.92 5.50 -3.19
N ASN A 144 5.25 5.55 -3.22
CA ASN A 144 5.97 6.09 -4.37
C ASN A 144 5.77 5.23 -5.63
N ALA A 145 5.80 3.91 -5.51
CA ALA A 145 5.58 3.00 -6.63
C ALA A 145 4.16 3.07 -7.17
N LEU A 146 3.15 3.14 -6.30
CA LEU A 146 1.73 3.17 -6.67
C LEU A 146 1.32 4.44 -7.43
N ARG A 147 2.10 5.51 -7.40
CA ARG A 147 1.87 6.70 -8.24
C ARG A 147 1.88 6.39 -9.73
N ASN A 148 2.59 5.35 -10.14
CA ASN A 148 2.62 4.90 -11.53
C ASN A 148 1.45 3.98 -11.91
N PHE A 149 0.64 3.59 -10.93
CA PHE A 149 -0.54 2.76 -11.15
C PHE A 149 -1.80 3.63 -11.22
N ALA A 150 -2.83 3.11 -11.87
CA ALA A 150 -4.14 3.75 -11.92
C ALA A 150 -5.21 2.96 -11.15
N CYS A 151 -5.06 1.65 -11.09
CA CYS A 151 -6.00 0.72 -10.48
C CYS A 151 -5.29 -0.34 -9.65
N LEU A 152 -6.04 -0.93 -8.73
CA LEU A 152 -5.68 -2.18 -8.04
C LEU A 152 -6.82 -3.15 -8.18
N THR A 153 -6.48 -4.43 -8.38
CA THR A 153 -7.44 -5.53 -8.44
C THR A 153 -7.06 -6.60 -7.43
N THR A 154 -8.00 -7.01 -6.62
CA THR A 154 -7.79 -8.08 -5.63
C THR A 154 -7.40 -9.39 -6.34
N GLY A 155 -6.33 -10.01 -5.89
CA GLY A 155 -5.76 -11.24 -6.44
C GLY A 155 -4.59 -11.04 -7.40
N ASP A 156 -4.38 -9.82 -7.91
CA ASP A 156 -3.24 -9.51 -8.77
C ASP A 156 -1.92 -9.56 -7.99
N VAL A 157 -0.86 -9.92 -8.69
CA VAL A 157 0.52 -9.79 -8.23
C VAL A 157 1.15 -8.64 -9.00
N ILE A 158 1.39 -7.52 -8.32
CA ILE A 158 2.02 -6.34 -8.89
C ILE A 158 3.53 -6.38 -8.66
N ALA A 159 4.30 -5.85 -9.60
CA ALA A 159 5.74 -5.71 -9.49
C ALA A 159 6.09 -4.25 -9.17
N ILE A 160 6.83 -4.02 -8.09
CA ILE A 160 7.37 -2.72 -7.73
C ILE A 160 8.90 -2.76 -7.77
N ASN A 161 9.51 -1.67 -8.23
CA ASN A 161 10.96 -1.56 -8.30
C ASN A 161 11.47 -0.65 -7.16
N TYR A 162 12.43 -1.17 -6.40
CA TYR A 162 13.10 -0.41 -5.37
C TYR A 162 14.57 -0.83 -5.27
N ASN A 163 15.49 0.14 -5.34
CA ASN A 163 16.96 -0.10 -5.33
C ASN A 163 17.40 -1.16 -6.34
N GLU A 164 16.95 -1.01 -7.60
CA GLU A 164 17.26 -1.93 -8.72
C GLU A 164 16.77 -3.38 -8.52
N LYS A 165 16.02 -3.64 -7.47
CA LYS A 165 15.39 -4.93 -7.19
C LYS A 165 13.89 -4.85 -7.41
N ILE A 166 13.34 -5.89 -8.03
CA ILE A 166 11.90 -6.03 -8.24
C ILE A 166 11.31 -6.82 -7.07
N TYR A 167 10.28 -6.27 -6.46
CA TYR A 167 9.52 -6.92 -5.41
C TYR A 167 8.11 -7.19 -5.90
N GLU A 168 7.67 -8.41 -5.75
CA GLU A 168 6.31 -8.82 -6.10
C GLU A 168 5.41 -8.76 -4.88
N LEU A 169 4.27 -8.10 -5.03
CA LEU A 169 3.27 -7.92 -3.98
C LEU A 169 1.92 -8.42 -4.49
N ARG A 170 1.33 -9.36 -3.77
CA ARG A 170 -0.04 -9.78 -4.05
C ARG A 170 -1.02 -8.84 -3.39
N VAL A 171 -2.01 -8.37 -4.13
CA VAL A 171 -3.13 -7.59 -3.63
C VAL A 171 -4.13 -8.55 -2.97
N MET A 172 -4.18 -8.55 -1.65
CA MET A 172 -5.02 -9.47 -0.88
C MET A 172 -6.45 -8.96 -0.75
N GLU A 173 -6.60 -7.67 -0.50
CA GLU A 173 -7.89 -7.02 -0.29
C GLU A 173 -7.85 -5.58 -0.79
N THR A 174 -8.97 -5.13 -1.34
CA THR A 174 -9.21 -3.72 -1.69
C THR A 174 -10.60 -3.30 -1.23
N LYS A 175 -10.75 -2.05 -0.81
CA LYS A 175 -12.05 -1.47 -0.46
C LYS A 175 -12.22 -0.15 -1.20
N PRO A 176 -13.46 0.15 -1.62
CA PRO A 176 -14.75 -0.50 -1.27
C PRO A 176 -15.07 -1.76 -2.10
N ASP A 177 -14.40 -2.01 -3.22
CA ASP A 177 -14.70 -3.12 -4.13
C ASP A 177 -13.43 -3.92 -4.47
N LYS A 178 -13.58 -5.05 -5.16
CA LYS A 178 -12.46 -5.92 -5.61
C LYS A 178 -11.55 -5.26 -6.65
N ALA A 179 -12.04 -4.25 -7.34
CA ALA A 179 -11.28 -3.42 -8.26
C ALA A 179 -11.53 -1.95 -7.93
N VAL A 180 -10.47 -1.17 -7.76
CA VAL A 180 -10.54 0.20 -7.29
C VAL A 180 -9.59 1.10 -8.07
N SER A 181 -9.98 2.39 -8.18
CA SER A 181 -9.09 3.44 -8.70
C SER A 181 -8.20 3.96 -7.57
N ILE A 182 -6.92 4.14 -7.88
CA ILE A 182 -5.95 4.73 -6.93
C ILE A 182 -5.41 6.08 -7.41
N ILE A 183 -6.07 6.68 -8.39
CA ILE A 183 -5.72 8.01 -8.88
C ILE A 183 -6.21 9.04 -7.86
N GLU A 184 -5.29 9.89 -7.39
CA GLU A 184 -5.57 10.98 -6.44
C GLU A 184 -6.37 10.52 -5.21
N CYS A 185 -5.94 9.41 -4.59
CA CYS A 185 -6.63 8.86 -3.42
C CYS A 185 -5.74 8.85 -2.16
N ASP A 186 -6.38 9.05 -1.01
CA ASP A 186 -5.79 8.80 0.30
C ASP A 186 -6.25 7.42 0.78
N MET A 187 -5.38 6.43 0.60
CA MET A 187 -5.66 5.04 0.86
C MET A 187 -4.87 4.52 2.06
N ASN A 188 -5.55 3.84 2.97
CA ASN A 188 -4.88 3.11 4.04
C ASN A 188 -4.26 1.82 3.49
N VAL A 189 -3.00 1.58 3.87
CA VAL A 189 -2.24 0.43 3.40
C VAL A 189 -1.80 -0.44 4.56
N ASP A 190 -2.10 -1.74 4.47
CA ASP A 190 -1.61 -2.78 5.37
C ASP A 190 -0.82 -3.84 4.63
N PHE A 191 0.06 -4.51 5.36
CA PHE A 191 0.85 -5.63 4.86
C PHE A 191 0.55 -6.89 5.65
N ASP A 192 0.44 -8.01 4.93
CA ASP A 192 0.44 -9.34 5.49
C ASP A 192 1.87 -9.88 5.61
N ALA A 193 2.05 -10.94 6.38
CA ALA A 193 3.34 -11.60 6.47
C ALA A 193 3.79 -12.09 5.08
N PRO A 194 5.09 -11.92 4.72
CA PRO A 194 5.63 -12.40 3.46
C PRO A 194 5.44 -13.90 3.29
N LEU A 195 5.30 -14.34 2.05
CA LEU A 195 5.23 -15.77 1.73
C LEU A 195 6.52 -16.47 2.19
N GLY A 196 6.38 -17.55 2.96
CA GLY A 196 7.52 -18.30 3.49
C GLY A 196 8.15 -17.73 4.77
N TYR A 197 7.65 -16.60 5.29
CA TYR A 197 8.06 -16.11 6.59
C TYR A 197 7.52 -17.03 7.69
N LYS A 198 8.41 -17.68 8.41
CA LYS A 198 8.11 -18.39 9.66
C LYS A 198 8.37 -17.42 10.78
N GLU A 199 7.32 -16.97 11.45
CA GLU A 199 7.48 -16.22 12.68
C GLU A 199 8.35 -17.06 13.62
N PRO A 200 9.47 -16.51 14.17
CA PRO A 200 10.26 -17.26 15.13
C PRO A 200 9.34 -17.57 16.31
N GLU A 201 9.09 -18.85 16.52
CA GLU A 201 8.36 -19.34 17.67
C GLU A 201 9.03 -18.70 18.90
N ARG A 202 8.32 -17.82 19.58
CA ARG A 202 8.70 -17.40 20.91
C ARG A 202 8.72 -18.69 21.73
N GLN A 203 9.92 -19.26 21.91
CA GLN A 203 10.12 -20.28 22.91
C GLN A 203 9.67 -19.67 24.23
N THR A 204 8.46 -19.96 24.62
CA THR A 204 8.06 -19.91 26.03
C THR A 204 8.97 -20.92 26.68
N GLN A 205 10.11 -20.45 27.23
CA GLN A 205 10.87 -21.23 28.18
C GLN A 205 9.90 -21.50 29.33
N HIS A 206 9.29 -22.69 29.32
CA HIS A 206 8.80 -23.30 30.51
C HIS A 206 10.07 -23.58 31.35
N GLU A 207 10.39 -22.65 32.24
CA GLU A 207 11.19 -22.98 33.40
C GLU A 207 10.38 -24.01 34.19
N GLU A 208 10.83 -25.26 34.11
CA GLU A 208 10.48 -26.27 35.12
C GLU A 208 11.00 -25.73 36.45
N THR A 209 10.13 -25.10 37.22
CA THR A 209 10.39 -24.78 38.61
C THR A 209 10.24 -26.08 39.38
N ALA A 210 11.38 -26.61 39.84
CA ALA A 210 11.43 -27.55 40.93
C ALA A 210 10.77 -26.93 42.18
N ASP A 211 9.93 -27.72 42.79
CA ASP A 211 9.21 -27.41 44.03
C ASP A 211 10.12 -26.87 45.14
N VAL A 212 9.84 -25.65 45.61
CA VAL A 212 10.16 -25.24 46.97
C VAL A 212 8.94 -24.46 47.52
N GLU A 213 8.28 -25.08 48.47
CA GLU A 213 7.23 -24.45 49.26
C GLU A 213 7.78 -23.25 50.01
N ALA A 214 7.14 -22.08 49.90
CA ALA A 214 6.98 -21.09 51.01
C ALA A 214 5.99 -19.96 50.64
N ASP A 215 4.91 -20.02 51.30
CA ASP A 215 4.16 -18.93 51.98
C ASP A 215 3.53 -17.79 51.15
N HIS A 216 2.22 -17.68 51.43
CA HIS A 216 1.27 -16.71 50.94
C HIS A 216 1.59 -15.27 51.32
N SER A 217 1.56 -14.36 50.35
CA SER A 217 0.73 -13.16 50.48
C SER A 217 0.56 -12.49 49.12
N GLY A 218 -0.70 -12.20 48.77
CA GLY A 218 -1.08 -11.70 47.46
C GLY A 218 -0.60 -10.30 47.16
N TYR A 219 -0.23 -10.07 45.95
CA TYR A 219 -0.33 -8.77 45.29
C TYR A 219 -0.69 -8.97 43.83
N VAL A 220 -1.90 -8.55 43.49
CA VAL A 220 -2.31 -8.23 42.15
C VAL A 220 -1.44 -7.08 41.65
N GLY A 221 -0.43 -7.37 40.87
CA GLY A 221 0.44 -6.37 40.26
C GLY A 221 -0.22 -5.78 39.03
N GLU A 222 -0.73 -4.55 39.12
CA GLU A 222 -1.04 -3.71 37.99
C GLU A 222 0.18 -3.65 37.04
N LEU A 223 -0.07 -3.81 35.74
CA LEU A 223 0.91 -3.63 34.65
C LEU A 223 1.39 -2.17 34.61
N GLY A 224 2.30 -1.81 35.50
CA GLY A 224 2.98 -0.52 35.52
C GLY A 224 4.22 -0.55 34.62
N PHE A 225 4.35 0.43 33.72
CA PHE A 225 5.54 0.67 32.92
C PHE A 225 6.79 0.76 33.80
N ARG A 226 7.75 -0.17 33.65
CA ARG A 226 9.07 -0.10 34.28
C ARG A 226 10.07 0.57 33.35
N ALA A 227 10.43 1.80 33.64
CA ALA A 227 11.52 2.49 32.95
C ALA A 227 12.86 1.97 33.50
N PHE A 228 13.64 1.32 32.65
CA PHE A 228 15.05 0.93 32.84
C PHE A 228 15.39 0.32 34.21
N SER A 229 15.36 -0.99 34.32
CA SER A 229 15.82 -1.73 35.51
C SER A 229 17.26 -2.25 35.42
N GLY A 230 18.05 -1.79 34.45
CA GLY A 230 19.44 -2.21 34.24
C GLY A 230 20.47 -1.29 34.88
N SER A 231 21.61 -1.83 35.32
CA SER A 231 22.76 -1.04 35.79
C SER A 231 23.41 -0.33 34.59
N GLY A 232 23.23 1.00 34.48
CA GLY A 232 23.89 1.80 33.46
C GLY A 232 25.38 1.95 33.71
N ASN A 233 26.20 1.62 32.70
CA ASN A 233 27.63 1.92 32.72
C ASN A 233 27.89 3.29 32.04
N ARG A 234 28.80 4.07 32.57
CA ARG A 234 29.28 5.28 31.92
C ARG A 234 30.22 4.94 30.77
N LEU A 235 30.17 5.73 29.70
CA LEU A 235 31.06 5.58 28.54
C LEU A 235 32.55 5.83 28.88
N ASP A 236 32.86 6.42 30.02
CA ASP A 236 34.22 6.66 30.52
C ASP A 236 34.81 5.50 31.34
N GLY A 237 34.13 4.34 31.38
CA GLY A 237 34.60 3.10 32.01
C GLY A 237 34.61 3.12 33.54
N LYS A 238 34.17 4.21 34.20
CA LYS A 238 34.11 4.27 35.65
C LYS A 238 32.77 3.75 36.17
N LYS A 239 32.80 2.83 37.17
CA LYS A 239 31.59 2.35 37.82
C LYS A 239 30.94 3.48 38.61
N LYS A 240 29.65 3.73 38.33
CA LYS A 240 28.85 4.68 39.11
C LYS A 240 28.69 4.10 40.53
N GLY A 241 29.07 4.86 41.55
CA GLY A 241 28.85 4.47 42.94
C GLY A 241 27.36 4.24 43.18
N ILE A 242 27.05 3.33 44.11
CA ILE A 242 25.70 2.96 44.49
C ILE A 242 25.05 4.18 45.14
N GLU A 243 24.30 4.95 44.37
CA GLU A 243 23.32 5.89 44.91
C GLU A 243 22.01 5.13 45.17
N PRO A 244 21.33 5.40 46.28
CA PRO A 244 20.09 4.71 46.63
C PRO A 244 19.06 4.93 45.51
N SER A 245 18.45 3.84 45.12
CA SER A 245 17.37 3.79 44.13
C SER A 245 16.32 4.89 44.40
N PRO A 246 15.99 5.77 43.47
CA PRO A 246 14.94 6.74 43.68
C PRO A 246 13.62 6.00 43.95
N SER A 247 12.94 6.43 45.00
CA SER A 247 11.61 5.93 45.37
C SER A 247 10.67 5.95 44.17
N PRO A 248 9.75 4.99 44.05
CA PRO A 248 8.80 4.97 42.95
C PRO A 248 7.99 6.27 42.92
N ILE A 249 8.13 7.01 41.84
CA ILE A 249 7.43 8.29 41.62
C ILE A 249 5.94 7.97 41.53
N LYS A 250 5.15 8.51 42.44
CA LYS A 250 3.69 8.39 42.37
C LYS A 250 3.17 9.11 41.13
N PRO A 251 2.13 8.58 40.44
CA PRO A 251 1.61 9.17 39.19
C PRO A 251 1.19 10.64 39.26
N GLY A 252 0.99 11.18 40.48
CA GLY A 252 0.63 12.59 40.72
C GLY A 252 1.79 13.59 40.68
N ASP A 253 3.06 13.13 40.70
CA ASP A 253 4.23 14.03 40.80
C ASP A 253 4.88 14.36 39.46
N ILE A 254 4.43 13.75 38.36
CA ILE A 254 4.99 13.98 37.04
C ILE A 254 4.24 15.13 36.36
N LYS A 255 4.71 16.36 36.55
CA LYS A 255 4.12 17.58 35.98
C LYS A 255 4.67 17.96 34.59
N ARG A 256 5.43 17.11 33.90
CA ARG A 256 6.02 17.41 32.59
C ARG A 256 5.50 16.52 31.49
N GLY A 257 4.87 17.15 30.49
CA GLY A 257 4.64 16.55 29.19
C GLY A 257 3.55 15.47 29.12
N ILE A 258 2.78 15.27 30.16
CA ILE A 258 1.65 14.32 30.16
C ILE A 258 0.40 15.07 29.70
N PRO A 259 -0.31 14.54 28.67
CA PRO A 259 -1.61 15.07 28.27
C PRO A 259 -2.59 15.00 29.44
N ASN A 260 -3.41 16.01 29.63
CA ASN A 260 -4.46 15.98 30.64
C ASN A 260 -5.56 15.01 30.16
N TYR A 261 -5.66 13.85 30.79
CA TYR A 261 -6.65 12.82 30.45
C TYR A 261 -8.07 13.13 30.97
N ASP A 262 -8.23 14.15 31.84
CA ASP A 262 -9.54 14.64 32.32
C ASP A 262 -10.16 15.67 31.38
N PHE A 263 -9.73 15.65 30.11
CA PHE A 263 -10.15 16.59 29.10
C PHE A 263 -11.65 16.46 28.79
N LYS A 264 -12.39 17.49 29.05
CA LYS A 264 -13.78 17.66 28.61
C LYS A 264 -13.84 18.72 27.53
N LEU A 265 -14.08 18.28 26.27
CA LEU A 265 -14.37 19.12 25.11
C LEU A 265 -13.30 20.14 24.68
N GLY A 266 -12.50 19.75 23.68
CA GLY A 266 -11.95 20.66 22.65
C GLY A 266 -10.79 21.56 23.04
N LYS A 267 -10.11 21.40 24.20
CA LYS A 267 -8.98 22.25 24.57
C LYS A 267 -7.82 21.46 25.16
N ILE A 268 -6.73 21.34 24.37
CA ILE A 268 -5.46 20.80 24.86
C ILE A 268 -4.68 21.94 25.52
N THR A 269 -4.34 21.81 26.79
CA THR A 269 -3.53 22.78 27.52
C THR A 269 -2.20 22.17 27.88
N PHE A 270 -1.09 22.74 27.39
CA PHE A 270 0.26 22.36 27.77
C PHE A 270 0.76 23.30 28.90
N ILE A 271 1.13 22.74 30.03
CA ILE A 271 1.74 23.51 31.12
C ILE A 271 3.26 23.40 31.00
N ARG A 272 3.93 24.48 30.62
CA ARG A 272 5.39 24.61 30.69
C ARG A 272 5.78 25.25 32.01
N ASN A 273 6.68 24.59 32.73
CA ASN A 273 7.35 25.28 33.83
C ASN A 273 8.24 26.40 33.24
N SER A 274 8.04 27.64 33.70
CA SER A 274 8.92 28.75 33.40
C SER A 274 10.33 28.40 33.90
N ARG A 275 11.32 28.53 33.00
CA ARG A 275 12.73 28.46 33.43
C ARG A 275 13.00 29.55 34.45
N PRO A 276 13.71 29.26 35.57
CA PRO A 276 14.13 30.33 36.49
C PRO A 276 14.98 31.31 35.70
N MET A 277 14.65 32.60 35.77
CA MET A 277 15.46 33.65 35.20
C MET A 277 16.80 33.71 35.92
N VAL A 278 17.87 33.50 35.18
CA VAL A 278 19.23 33.76 35.68
C VAL A 278 19.35 35.27 35.90
N LYS A 279 19.48 35.69 37.15
CA LYS A 279 19.80 37.09 37.48
C LYS A 279 21.19 37.39 36.87
N LYS A 280 21.26 38.33 35.93
CA LYS A 280 22.55 38.96 35.53
C LYS A 280 23.09 39.69 36.76
N VAL A 281 24.24 39.27 37.23
CA VAL A 281 25.07 40.06 38.14
C VAL A 281 25.70 41.15 37.28
N GLU A 282 25.30 42.39 37.50
CA GLU A 282 26.03 43.56 37.00
C GLU A 282 27.29 43.66 37.85
N GLU A 283 28.46 43.48 37.26
CA GLU A 283 29.75 43.88 37.83
C GLU A 283 29.87 45.36 37.64
N ASP A 284 29.74 46.12 38.75
CA ASP A 284 30.16 47.51 38.81
C ASP A 284 31.71 47.57 38.76
N LEU A 285 32.22 48.10 37.70
CA LEU A 285 33.63 48.55 37.57
C LEU A 285 33.74 49.97 38.13
N GLN A 286 34.41 50.10 39.24
CA GLN A 286 35.10 51.31 39.64
C GLN A 286 36.52 51.30 39.09
#